data_7868789e2a9629bf5919f9c32a8959b0
#
_entry.id   7868789e2a9629bf5919f9c32a8959b0
#
_cell.length_a   1.000
_cell.length_b   1.000
_cell.length_c   1.000
_cell.angle_alpha   90.00
_cell.angle_beta   90.00
_cell.angle_gamma   90.00
#
_symmetry.space_group_name_H-M   'P 1'
#
loop_
_entity.id
_entity.type
_entity.pdbx_description
1 polymer ?
#
loop_
_entity_poly.entity_id
_entity_poly.type
_entity_poly.pdbx_seq_one_letter_code
_entity_poly.pdbx_strand_id
1 'polypeptide(L)'
;MCGLLRQGLEEEGHSVVVTGNGKEGLATARTRAFNVLVLDVMLPGLDGITLAQTLREERDLTPILMLPARDQAPDIVRGLDSGADDYLTKPFSFELFLARLRAVSRRGPIPQPVRLRVADLELDIATRQVRRAGQRVNLSRTEFALLELLMRRQGQVVPRELIMESVWGFGAEVEPNTLDAFVRLLRNKIEPGRARRLLHTIRGVGYSVREEEP
;
A
#
# COMPACT_ATOMS: atom_id res chain seq x y z
N MET A 1 -17.36 12.90 -1.22
CA MET A 1 -15.90 13.09 -1.06
C MET A 1 -15.14 11.76 -1.07
N CYS A 2 -15.47 10.79 -0.23
CA CYS A 2 -14.75 9.48 -0.21
C CYS A 2 -14.70 8.78 -1.58
N GLY A 3 -15.79 8.78 -2.34
CA GLY A 3 -15.82 8.16 -3.68
C GLY A 3 -14.85 8.79 -4.68
N LEU A 4 -14.74 10.12 -4.69
CA LEU A 4 -13.82 10.84 -5.57
C LEU A 4 -12.35 10.60 -5.18
N LEU A 5 -12.05 10.60 -3.88
CA LEU A 5 -10.70 10.30 -3.40
C LEU A 5 -10.31 8.86 -3.70
N ARG A 6 -11.23 7.91 -3.50
CA ARG A 6 -11.01 6.51 -3.85
C ARG A 6 -10.67 6.37 -5.33
N GLN A 7 -11.52 6.89 -6.21
CA GLN A 7 -11.31 6.80 -7.66
C GLN A 7 -9.96 7.40 -8.06
N GLY A 8 -9.64 8.62 -7.63
CA GLY A 8 -8.38 9.27 -7.96
C GLY A 8 -7.16 8.50 -7.43
N LEU A 9 -7.25 7.92 -6.22
CA LEU A 9 -6.17 7.08 -5.68
C LEU A 9 -6.01 5.77 -6.45
N GLU A 10 -7.09 5.13 -6.87
CA GLU A 10 -7.06 3.93 -7.69
C GLU A 10 -6.46 4.23 -9.08
N GLU A 11 -6.76 5.38 -9.67
CA GLU A 11 -6.14 5.86 -10.92
C GLU A 11 -4.63 6.09 -10.76
N GLU A 12 -4.19 6.57 -9.59
CA GLU A 12 -2.77 6.72 -9.24
C GLU A 12 -2.07 5.41 -8.83
N GLY A 13 -2.81 4.28 -8.79
CA GLY A 13 -2.27 2.94 -8.54
C GLY A 13 -2.24 2.51 -7.08
N HIS A 14 -2.99 3.18 -6.23
CA HIS A 14 -3.15 2.75 -4.86
C HIS A 14 -4.27 1.72 -4.73
N SER A 15 -4.11 0.74 -3.83
CA SER A 15 -5.21 -0.12 -3.37
C SER A 15 -5.90 0.57 -2.21
N VAL A 16 -7.20 0.80 -2.31
CA VAL A 16 -7.94 1.65 -1.37
C VAL A 16 -9.04 0.84 -0.68
N VAL A 17 -9.06 0.88 0.64
CA VAL A 17 -10.18 0.39 1.46
C VAL A 17 -10.87 1.61 2.07
N VAL A 18 -12.18 1.69 1.94
CA VAL A 18 -13.00 2.79 2.49
C VAL A 18 -13.96 2.21 3.53
N THR A 19 -14.00 2.85 4.70
CA THR A 19 -14.99 2.60 5.73
C THR A 19 -15.77 3.87 6.02
N GLY A 20 -17.06 3.76 6.28
CA GLY A 20 -17.93 4.91 6.58
C GLY A 20 -18.08 5.18 8.07
N ASN A 21 -17.48 4.36 8.93
CA ASN A 21 -17.65 4.38 10.39
C ASN A 21 -16.28 4.18 11.06
N GLY A 22 -15.98 5.00 12.07
CA GLY A 22 -14.67 4.96 12.74
C GLY A 22 -14.40 3.64 13.50
N LYS A 23 -15.44 2.98 14.06
CA LYS A 23 -15.26 1.66 14.71
C LYS A 23 -14.88 0.58 13.70
N GLU A 24 -15.53 0.58 12.54
CA GLU A 24 -15.19 -0.29 11.43
C GLU A 24 -13.79 0.02 10.89
N GLY A 25 -13.45 1.30 10.76
CA GLY A 25 -12.12 1.77 10.38
C GLY A 25 -11.03 1.25 11.32
N LEU A 26 -11.23 1.34 12.63
CA LEU A 26 -10.30 0.83 13.63
C LEU A 26 -10.15 -0.70 13.53
N ALA A 27 -11.27 -1.42 13.42
CA ALA A 27 -11.24 -2.88 13.25
C ALA A 27 -10.48 -3.28 11.98
N THR A 28 -10.70 -2.57 10.88
CA THR A 28 -10.02 -2.80 9.60
C THR A 28 -8.52 -2.49 9.69
N ALA A 29 -8.14 -1.40 10.36
CA ALA A 29 -6.73 -1.03 10.57
C ALA A 29 -5.97 -2.12 11.35
N ARG A 30 -6.59 -2.72 12.36
CA ARG A 30 -6.00 -3.81 13.17
C ARG A 30 -5.79 -5.12 12.41
N THR A 31 -6.61 -5.38 11.41
CA THR A 31 -6.56 -6.67 10.67
C THR A 31 -5.63 -6.66 9.47
N ARG A 32 -5.14 -5.49 9.04
CA ARG A 32 -4.39 -5.32 7.80
C ARG A 32 -3.22 -4.35 7.96
N ALA A 33 -2.14 -4.61 7.25
CA ALA A 33 -1.04 -3.66 7.12
C ALA A 33 -1.36 -2.62 6.05
N PHE A 34 -1.56 -1.37 6.45
CA PHE A 34 -1.72 -0.23 5.56
C PHE A 34 -0.41 0.55 5.45
N ASN A 35 -0.16 1.16 4.29
CA ASN A 35 0.99 2.06 4.12
C ASN A 35 0.70 3.45 4.69
N VAL A 36 -0.58 3.85 4.70
CA VAL A 36 -1.07 5.12 5.24
C VAL A 36 -2.56 5.00 5.54
N LEU A 37 -2.98 5.63 6.60
CA LEU A 37 -4.39 5.84 6.94
C LEU A 37 -4.77 7.28 6.64
N VAL A 38 -5.92 7.48 5.99
CA VAL A 38 -6.51 8.80 5.76
C VAL A 38 -7.78 8.88 6.59
N LEU A 39 -7.79 9.74 7.60
CA LEU A 39 -8.86 9.82 8.58
C LEU A 39 -9.57 11.17 8.50
N ASP A 40 -10.89 11.14 8.35
CA ASP A 40 -11.71 12.30 8.65
C ASP A 40 -11.78 12.51 10.17
N VAL A 41 -11.72 13.72 10.65
CA VAL A 41 -11.93 14.01 12.06
C VAL A 41 -13.36 13.66 12.47
N MET A 42 -14.34 14.02 11.65
CA MET A 42 -15.76 13.80 11.89
C MET A 42 -16.22 12.45 11.30
N LEU A 43 -15.96 11.37 12.04
CA LEU A 43 -16.46 10.04 11.68
C LEU A 43 -17.58 9.60 12.63
N PRO A 44 -18.64 8.96 12.10
CA PRO A 44 -19.67 8.38 12.96
C PRO A 44 -19.11 7.20 13.76
N GLY A 45 -19.63 7.03 14.97
CA GLY A 45 -19.34 5.90 15.84
C GLY A 45 -18.04 5.99 16.64
N LEU A 46 -16.95 6.44 16.03
CA LEU A 46 -15.66 6.76 16.67
C LEU A 46 -15.02 7.87 15.85
N ASP A 47 -14.73 9.01 16.44
CA ASP A 47 -14.08 10.12 15.75
C ASP A 47 -12.64 9.78 15.35
N GLY A 48 -12.13 10.49 14.32
CA GLY A 48 -10.82 10.19 13.76
C GLY A 48 -9.65 10.47 14.71
N ILE A 49 -9.80 11.41 15.64
CA ILE A 49 -8.78 11.73 16.65
C ILE A 49 -8.65 10.59 17.64
N THR A 50 -9.78 10.14 18.21
CA THR A 50 -9.83 9.00 19.13
C THR A 50 -9.33 7.72 18.44
N LEU A 51 -9.65 7.52 17.15
CA LEU A 51 -9.15 6.39 16.37
C LEU A 51 -7.62 6.43 16.26
N ALA A 52 -7.05 7.58 15.92
CA ALA A 52 -5.60 7.75 15.82
C ALA A 52 -4.91 7.49 17.17
N GLN A 53 -5.42 8.05 18.28
CA GLN A 53 -4.92 7.83 19.62
C GLN A 53 -4.91 6.36 20.00
N THR A 54 -6.03 5.66 19.75
CA THR A 54 -6.15 4.23 20.04
C THR A 54 -5.10 3.41 19.30
N LEU A 55 -4.87 3.70 18.01
CA LEU A 55 -3.81 3.02 17.24
C LEU A 55 -2.42 3.29 17.84
N ARG A 56 -2.12 4.52 18.28
CA ARG A 56 -0.83 4.85 18.90
C ARG A 56 -0.64 4.19 20.26
N GLU A 57 -1.68 4.09 21.08
CA GLU A 57 -1.68 3.33 22.32
C GLU A 57 -1.39 1.84 22.09
N GLU A 58 -1.89 1.29 20.98
CA GLU A 58 -1.63 -0.07 20.53
C GLU A 58 -0.26 -0.23 19.85
N ARG A 59 0.56 0.82 19.83
CA ARG A 59 1.87 0.86 19.16
C ARG A 59 1.82 0.62 17.65
N ASP A 60 0.66 0.86 17.04
CA ASP A 60 0.56 0.92 15.59
C ASP A 60 1.17 2.24 15.10
N LEU A 61 2.21 2.14 14.28
CA LEU A 61 2.98 3.26 13.74
C LEU A 61 2.60 3.53 12.28
N THR A 62 1.51 2.96 11.78
CA THR A 62 1.00 3.27 10.43
C THR A 62 0.83 4.78 10.27
N PRO A 63 1.41 5.39 9.23
CA PRO A 63 1.30 6.82 9.00
C PRO A 63 -0.15 7.27 8.86
N ILE A 64 -0.49 8.39 9.48
CA ILE A 64 -1.86 8.92 9.50
C ILE A 64 -1.89 10.33 8.91
N LEU A 65 -2.68 10.53 7.86
CA LEU A 65 -3.07 11.82 7.31
C LEU A 65 -4.49 12.17 7.77
N MET A 66 -4.63 13.23 8.58
CA MET A 66 -5.92 13.68 9.10
C MET A 66 -6.56 14.72 8.18
N LEU A 67 -7.88 14.65 7.99
CA LEU A 67 -8.65 15.58 7.14
C LEU A 67 -9.65 16.40 7.97
N PRO A 68 -9.22 17.44 8.71
CA PRO A 68 -10.12 18.31 9.47
C PRO A 68 -10.92 19.25 8.57
N ALA A 69 -12.08 19.70 9.05
CA ALA A 69 -12.80 20.83 8.48
C ALA A 69 -12.09 22.16 8.84
N ARG A 70 -12.31 23.21 8.05
CA ARG A 70 -11.62 24.51 8.16
C ARG A 70 -11.89 25.23 9.48
N ASP A 71 -13.07 25.07 10.04
CA ASP A 71 -13.53 25.64 11.29
C ASP A 71 -13.01 24.92 12.55
N GLN A 72 -12.36 23.77 12.36
CA GLN A 72 -11.76 22.94 13.41
C GLN A 72 -10.26 23.19 13.59
N ALA A 73 -9.74 24.34 13.13
CA ALA A 73 -8.32 24.70 13.29
C ALA A 73 -7.77 24.59 14.73
N PRO A 74 -8.54 24.85 15.82
CA PRO A 74 -8.09 24.56 17.18
C PRO A 74 -7.91 23.06 17.48
N ASP A 75 -8.63 22.19 16.78
CA ASP A 75 -8.50 20.73 16.91
C ASP A 75 -7.25 20.20 16.20
N ILE A 76 -6.64 20.97 15.29
CA ILE A 76 -5.36 20.63 14.65
C ILE A 76 -4.25 20.51 15.71
N VAL A 77 -4.22 21.40 16.71
CA VAL A 77 -3.23 21.33 17.80
C VAL A 77 -3.47 20.09 18.66
N ARG A 78 -4.72 19.78 19.00
CA ARG A 78 -5.09 18.54 19.70
C ARG A 78 -4.81 17.30 18.85
N GLY A 79 -4.97 17.41 17.56
CA GLY A 79 -4.70 16.34 16.63
C GLY A 79 -3.20 16.03 16.47
N LEU A 80 -2.29 17.03 16.54
CA LEU A 80 -0.83 16.81 16.58
C LEU A 80 -0.43 15.97 17.80
N ASP A 81 -1.06 16.25 18.96
CA ASP A 81 -0.90 15.47 20.17
C ASP A 81 -1.58 14.08 20.09
N SER A 82 -2.48 13.88 19.12
CA SER A 82 -3.19 12.59 18.91
C SER A 82 -2.38 11.53 18.15
N GLY A 83 -1.19 11.87 17.67
CA GLY A 83 -0.32 10.96 16.94
C GLY A 83 -0.56 10.90 15.43
N ALA A 84 -1.26 11.87 14.83
CA ALA A 84 -1.30 12.04 13.38
C ALA A 84 0.05 12.56 12.85
N ASP A 85 0.43 12.15 11.64
CA ASP A 85 1.71 12.52 11.03
C ASP A 85 1.62 13.80 10.20
N ASP A 86 0.45 14.12 9.65
CA ASP A 86 0.18 15.36 8.91
C ASP A 86 -1.33 15.64 8.84
N TYR A 87 -1.68 16.86 8.41
CA TYR A 87 -3.06 17.36 8.27
C TYR A 87 -3.27 18.00 6.92
N LEU A 88 -4.47 17.84 6.40
CA LEU A 88 -4.93 18.55 5.21
C LEU A 88 -6.35 19.06 5.41
N THR A 89 -6.47 20.38 5.62
CA THR A 89 -7.74 21.05 5.92
C THR A 89 -8.64 21.08 4.68
N LYS A 90 -9.90 20.71 4.86
CA LYS A 90 -10.94 20.82 3.81
C LYS A 90 -11.39 22.28 3.65
N PRO A 91 -11.67 22.75 2.40
CA PRO A 91 -11.55 22.06 1.12
C PRO A 91 -10.09 22.04 0.61
N PHE A 92 -9.71 20.99 -0.14
CA PHE A 92 -8.39 20.84 -0.73
C PHE A 92 -8.46 20.34 -2.19
N SER A 93 -7.42 20.60 -2.97
CA SER A 93 -7.28 20.00 -4.30
C SER A 93 -6.74 18.57 -4.19
N PHE A 94 -7.10 17.73 -5.16
CA PHE A 94 -6.59 16.35 -5.21
C PHE A 94 -5.06 16.30 -5.35
N GLU A 95 -4.47 17.22 -6.08
CA GLU A 95 -3.01 17.35 -6.23
C GLU A 95 -2.31 17.59 -4.89
N LEU A 96 -2.86 18.53 -4.07
CA LEU A 96 -2.33 18.81 -2.73
C LEU A 96 -2.49 17.60 -1.80
N PHE A 97 -3.64 16.92 -1.88
CA PHE A 97 -3.89 15.68 -1.15
C PHE A 97 -2.85 14.60 -1.49
N LEU A 98 -2.60 14.35 -2.77
CA LEU A 98 -1.57 13.40 -3.22
C LEU A 98 -0.16 13.79 -2.75
N ALA A 99 0.17 15.08 -2.79
CA ALA A 99 1.47 15.56 -2.32
C ALA A 99 1.66 15.29 -0.81
N ARG A 100 0.63 15.54 0.01
CA ARG A 100 0.62 15.27 1.45
C ARG A 100 0.66 13.77 1.74
N LEU A 101 -0.16 12.99 1.04
CA LEU A 101 -0.19 11.54 1.16
C LEU A 101 1.20 10.93 0.91
N ARG A 102 1.88 11.35 -0.16
CA ARG A 102 3.26 10.95 -0.46
C ARG A 102 4.25 11.38 0.62
N ALA A 103 4.08 12.58 1.19
CA ALA A 103 4.96 13.09 2.25
C ALA A 103 4.81 12.27 3.55
N VAL A 104 3.57 11.96 3.94
CA VAL A 104 3.24 11.16 5.12
C VAL A 104 3.72 9.72 4.96
N SER A 105 3.47 9.10 3.82
CA SER A 105 3.93 7.73 3.53
C SER A 105 5.46 7.56 3.63
N ARG A 106 6.24 8.65 3.45
CA ARG A 106 7.70 8.62 3.63
C ARG A 106 8.13 8.69 5.08
N ARG A 107 7.30 9.19 5.98
CA ARG A 107 7.60 9.39 7.41
C ARG A 107 7.32 8.19 8.29
N GLY A 108 6.77 7.10 7.74
CA GLY A 108 6.54 5.86 8.50
C GLY A 108 7.82 5.39 9.21
N PRO A 109 7.70 4.68 10.34
CA PRO A 109 8.81 4.35 11.23
C PRO A 109 9.87 3.44 10.62
N ILE A 110 9.58 2.90 9.46
CA ILE A 110 10.55 2.22 8.60
C ILE A 110 10.63 3.05 7.33
N PRO A 111 11.77 3.67 7.00
CA PRO A 111 11.99 4.21 5.68
C PRO A 111 11.74 3.06 4.72
N GLN A 112 10.55 3.05 4.07
CA GLN A 112 10.29 2.01 3.08
C GLN A 112 11.38 2.15 2.03
N PRO A 113 12.19 1.15 1.77
CA PRO A 113 13.28 1.30 0.83
C PRO A 113 12.68 1.72 -0.50
N VAL A 114 13.11 2.89 -0.98
CA VAL A 114 12.73 3.40 -2.31
C VAL A 114 13.18 2.41 -3.39
N ARG A 115 14.18 1.58 -3.07
CA ARG A 115 14.69 0.50 -3.91
C ARG A 115 14.61 -0.83 -3.18
N LEU A 116 13.89 -1.75 -3.78
CA LEU A 116 13.85 -3.15 -3.34
C LEU A 116 14.84 -3.95 -4.16
N ARG A 117 15.53 -4.90 -3.53
CA ARG A 117 16.49 -5.76 -4.22
C ARG A 117 16.39 -7.19 -3.72
N VAL A 118 16.33 -8.12 -4.65
CA VAL A 118 16.41 -9.56 -4.40
C VAL A 118 17.37 -10.17 -5.42
N ALA A 119 18.53 -10.60 -4.97
CA ALA A 119 19.66 -10.99 -5.83
C ALA A 119 20.02 -9.88 -6.83
N ASP A 120 19.88 -10.13 -8.13
CA ASP A 120 20.14 -9.20 -9.23
C ASP A 120 18.86 -8.52 -9.79
N LEU A 121 17.73 -8.73 -9.13
CA LEU A 121 16.46 -8.05 -9.43
C LEU A 121 16.33 -6.80 -8.56
N GLU A 122 16.20 -5.65 -9.18
CA GLU A 122 16.07 -4.33 -8.53
C GLU A 122 14.76 -3.68 -8.98
N LEU A 123 14.03 -3.09 -8.02
CA LEU A 123 12.81 -2.33 -8.25
C LEU A 123 12.93 -0.99 -7.53
N ASP A 124 12.91 0.09 -8.30
CA ASP A 124 12.87 1.46 -7.80
C ASP A 124 11.42 1.94 -7.78
N ILE A 125 10.88 2.17 -6.58
CA ILE A 125 9.48 2.51 -6.36
C ILE A 125 9.20 3.94 -6.81
N ALA A 126 10.14 4.87 -6.58
CA ALA A 126 9.94 6.27 -6.89
C ALA A 126 9.90 6.53 -8.40
N THR A 127 10.76 5.83 -9.15
CA THR A 127 10.84 5.97 -10.62
C THR A 127 10.03 4.91 -11.36
N ARG A 128 9.44 3.93 -10.65
CA ARG A 128 8.75 2.75 -11.19
C ARG A 128 9.61 1.97 -12.20
N GLN A 129 10.92 1.95 -11.98
CA GLN A 129 11.85 1.22 -12.83
C GLN A 129 12.19 -0.14 -12.23
N VAL A 130 12.26 -1.14 -13.10
CA VAL A 130 12.71 -2.50 -12.74
C VAL A 130 13.91 -2.86 -13.56
N ARG A 131 14.90 -3.48 -12.93
CA ARG A 131 16.10 -4.00 -13.58
C ARG A 131 16.36 -5.44 -13.14
N ARG A 132 16.82 -6.25 -14.08
CA ARG A 132 17.30 -7.61 -13.83
C ARG A 132 18.72 -7.74 -14.40
N ALA A 133 19.68 -8.09 -13.57
CA ALA A 133 21.10 -8.10 -13.96
C ALA A 133 21.54 -6.80 -14.65
N GLY A 134 21.09 -5.64 -14.14
CA GLY A 134 21.36 -4.32 -14.70
C GLY A 134 20.54 -3.94 -15.94
N GLN A 135 19.87 -4.87 -16.60
CA GLN A 135 19.03 -4.61 -17.77
C GLN A 135 17.63 -4.16 -17.37
N ARG A 136 17.10 -3.15 -18.05
CA ARG A 136 15.75 -2.63 -17.79
C ARG A 136 14.69 -3.64 -18.21
N VAL A 137 13.72 -3.88 -17.32
CA VAL A 137 12.55 -4.73 -17.54
C VAL A 137 11.31 -3.84 -17.59
N ASN A 138 10.56 -3.92 -18.69
CA ASN A 138 9.32 -3.14 -18.84
C ASN A 138 8.14 -3.95 -18.30
N LEU A 139 7.57 -3.48 -17.20
CA LEU A 139 6.38 -4.04 -16.57
C LEU A 139 5.17 -3.14 -16.81
N SER A 140 3.99 -3.76 -16.96
CA SER A 140 2.71 -3.07 -16.86
C SER A 140 2.47 -2.61 -15.42
N ARG A 141 1.45 -1.77 -15.22
CA ARG A 141 1.07 -1.28 -13.89
C ARG A 141 0.78 -2.43 -12.91
N THR A 142 0.00 -3.41 -13.35
CA THR A 142 -0.38 -4.58 -12.54
C THR A 142 0.80 -5.50 -12.25
N GLU A 143 1.66 -5.77 -13.25
CA GLU A 143 2.89 -6.55 -13.06
C GLU A 143 3.85 -5.87 -12.08
N PHE A 144 3.96 -4.53 -12.14
CA PHE A 144 4.79 -3.77 -11.21
C PHE A 144 4.24 -3.86 -9.79
N ALA A 145 2.91 -3.66 -9.59
CA ALA A 145 2.28 -3.75 -8.29
C ALA A 145 2.43 -5.16 -7.67
N LEU A 146 2.25 -6.20 -8.49
CA LEU A 146 2.47 -7.59 -8.08
C LEU A 146 3.92 -7.83 -7.64
N LEU A 147 4.89 -7.37 -8.43
CA LEU A 147 6.30 -7.54 -8.11
C LEU A 147 6.68 -6.75 -6.85
N GLU A 148 6.24 -5.51 -6.73
CA GLU A 148 6.47 -4.68 -5.55
C GLU A 148 5.95 -5.34 -4.28
N LEU A 149 4.70 -5.83 -4.29
CA LEU A 149 4.09 -6.52 -3.15
C LEU A 149 4.93 -7.72 -2.70
N LEU A 150 5.37 -8.53 -3.64
CA LEU A 150 6.15 -9.75 -3.35
C LEU A 150 7.58 -9.42 -2.89
N MET A 151 8.23 -8.42 -3.49
CA MET A 151 9.58 -8.00 -3.08
C MET A 151 9.60 -7.32 -1.70
N ARG A 152 8.55 -6.57 -1.33
CA ARG A 152 8.40 -6.02 0.03
C ARG A 152 8.31 -7.12 1.10
N ARG A 153 7.81 -8.29 0.72
CA ARG A 153 7.68 -9.49 1.56
C ARG A 153 8.67 -10.57 1.15
N GLN A 154 9.87 -10.16 0.79
CA GLN A 154 10.94 -11.07 0.38
C GLN A 154 11.10 -12.25 1.37
N GLY A 155 11.17 -13.48 0.84
CA GLY A 155 11.29 -14.70 1.62
C GLY A 155 9.98 -15.21 2.23
N GLN A 156 8.95 -14.37 2.34
CA GLN A 156 7.66 -14.77 2.89
C GLN A 156 6.73 -15.30 1.78
N VAL A 157 5.85 -16.21 2.15
CA VAL A 157 4.78 -16.68 1.28
C VAL A 157 3.61 -15.71 1.38
N VAL A 158 3.22 -15.10 0.27
CA VAL A 158 2.07 -14.19 0.20
C VAL A 158 0.87 -14.98 -0.30
N PRO A 159 -0.21 -15.10 0.51
CA PRO A 159 -1.42 -15.81 0.12
C PRO A 159 -2.09 -15.22 -1.13
N ARG A 160 -2.75 -16.07 -1.92
CA ARG A 160 -3.42 -15.66 -3.17
C ARG A 160 -4.44 -14.55 -2.94
N GLU A 161 -5.28 -14.70 -1.92
CA GLU A 161 -6.33 -13.74 -1.55
C GLU A 161 -5.73 -12.37 -1.25
N LEU A 162 -4.64 -12.33 -0.49
CA LEU A 162 -3.96 -11.09 -0.16
C LEU A 162 -3.34 -10.42 -1.40
N ILE A 163 -2.79 -11.21 -2.35
CA ILE A 163 -2.28 -10.68 -3.62
C ILE A 163 -3.43 -10.09 -4.45
N MET A 164 -4.53 -10.84 -4.58
CA MET A 164 -5.71 -10.40 -5.34
C MET A 164 -6.25 -9.08 -4.79
N GLU A 165 -6.46 -8.99 -3.49
CA GLU A 165 -6.93 -7.77 -2.83
C GLU A 165 -5.96 -6.59 -2.98
N SER A 166 -4.65 -6.84 -2.84
CA SER A 166 -3.64 -5.78 -2.89
C SER A 166 -3.38 -5.24 -4.30
N VAL A 167 -3.53 -6.06 -5.32
CA VAL A 167 -3.18 -5.71 -6.71
C VAL A 167 -4.39 -5.22 -7.51
N TRP A 168 -5.57 -5.82 -7.28
CA TRP A 168 -6.80 -5.49 -8.02
C TRP A 168 -7.84 -4.76 -7.19
N GLY A 169 -7.64 -4.62 -5.88
CA GLY A 169 -8.56 -3.95 -4.98
C GLY A 169 -9.50 -4.90 -4.25
N PHE A 170 -10.05 -4.39 -3.15
CA PHE A 170 -10.99 -5.14 -2.33
C PHE A 170 -12.33 -5.31 -3.05
N GLY A 171 -12.83 -6.56 -3.12
CA GLY A 171 -14.10 -6.87 -3.79
C GLY A 171 -14.05 -6.84 -5.31
N ALA A 172 -12.87 -6.74 -5.93
CA ALA A 172 -12.74 -6.92 -7.37
C ALA A 172 -13.11 -8.36 -7.75
N GLU A 173 -14.10 -8.54 -8.61
CA GLU A 173 -14.45 -9.83 -9.22
C GLU A 173 -13.36 -10.20 -10.23
N VAL A 174 -12.23 -10.69 -9.75
CA VAL A 174 -11.12 -11.16 -10.56
C VAL A 174 -11.15 -12.69 -10.57
N GLU A 175 -11.18 -13.28 -11.76
CA GLU A 175 -11.15 -14.74 -11.87
C GLU A 175 -9.86 -15.31 -11.24
N PRO A 176 -9.94 -16.46 -10.53
CA PRO A 176 -8.79 -17.08 -9.88
C PRO A 176 -7.58 -17.31 -10.79
N ASN A 177 -7.83 -17.57 -12.08
CA ASN A 177 -6.79 -17.81 -13.09
C ASN A 177 -6.04 -16.53 -13.52
N THR A 178 -6.59 -15.36 -13.24
CA THR A 178 -5.99 -14.07 -13.62
C THR A 178 -4.63 -13.88 -12.94
N LEU A 179 -4.54 -14.17 -11.63
CA LEU A 179 -3.29 -14.09 -10.90
C LEU A 179 -2.22 -15.00 -11.49
N ASP A 180 -2.57 -16.24 -11.86
CA ASP A 180 -1.61 -17.20 -12.46
C ASP A 180 -1.11 -16.71 -13.82
N ALA A 181 -2.00 -16.08 -14.61
CA ALA A 181 -1.62 -15.47 -15.89
C ALA A 181 -0.62 -14.32 -15.69
N PHE A 182 -0.88 -13.41 -14.75
CA PHE A 182 0.05 -12.31 -14.43
C PHE A 182 1.38 -12.81 -13.85
N VAL A 183 1.37 -13.82 -12.99
CA VAL A 183 2.60 -14.45 -12.50
C VAL A 183 3.42 -15.05 -13.64
N ARG A 184 2.76 -15.71 -14.60
CA ARG A 184 3.45 -16.25 -15.80
C ARG A 184 4.04 -15.14 -16.66
N LEU A 185 3.29 -14.06 -16.91
CA LEU A 185 3.77 -12.90 -17.67
C LEU A 185 4.96 -12.23 -16.97
N LEU A 186 4.86 -12.05 -15.67
CA LEU A 186 5.92 -11.47 -14.85
C LEU A 186 7.18 -12.34 -14.90
N ARG A 187 7.06 -13.66 -14.72
CA ARG A 187 8.21 -14.59 -14.85
C ARG A 187 8.90 -14.48 -16.20
N ASN A 188 8.15 -14.46 -17.28
CA ASN A 188 8.73 -14.36 -18.63
C ASN A 188 9.58 -13.09 -18.80
N LYS A 189 9.28 -12.03 -18.06
CA LYS A 189 9.99 -10.75 -18.12
C LYS A 189 11.19 -10.68 -17.17
N ILE A 190 11.03 -11.18 -15.93
CA ILE A 190 12.09 -11.09 -14.91
C ILE A 190 13.01 -12.32 -14.87
N GLU A 191 12.63 -13.43 -15.51
CA GLU A 191 13.38 -14.70 -15.54
C GLU A 191 13.59 -15.18 -17.00
N PRO A 192 14.13 -14.33 -17.90
CA PRO A 192 14.29 -14.73 -19.30
C PRO A 192 15.33 -15.86 -19.44
N GLY A 193 14.99 -16.88 -20.24
CA GLY A 193 15.90 -17.97 -20.57
C GLY A 193 16.29 -18.84 -19.37
N ARG A 194 17.60 -18.92 -19.06
CA ARG A 194 18.16 -19.68 -17.91
C ARG A 194 18.45 -18.80 -16.70
N ALA A 195 17.84 -17.63 -16.59
CA ALA A 195 18.02 -16.77 -15.42
C ALA A 195 17.60 -17.51 -14.13
N ARG A 196 18.31 -17.24 -13.04
CA ARG A 196 18.01 -17.82 -11.73
C ARG A 196 16.56 -17.48 -11.34
N ARG A 197 15.81 -18.49 -10.92
CA ARG A 197 14.42 -18.34 -10.51
C ARG A 197 14.34 -17.60 -9.19
N LEU A 198 13.51 -16.55 -9.15
CA LEU A 198 13.26 -15.76 -7.96
C LEU A 198 11.80 -15.79 -7.53
N LEU A 199 10.87 -15.95 -8.48
CA LEU A 199 9.44 -15.97 -8.21
C LEU A 199 8.95 -17.42 -8.09
N HIS A 200 8.66 -17.85 -6.87
CA HIS A 200 8.28 -19.21 -6.52
C HIS A 200 6.78 -19.34 -6.33
N THR A 201 6.22 -20.48 -6.74
CA THR A 201 4.84 -20.89 -6.44
C THR A 201 4.86 -21.85 -5.27
N ILE A 202 4.11 -21.53 -4.23
CA ILE A 202 3.84 -22.43 -3.11
C ILE A 202 2.45 -23.00 -3.35
N ARG A 203 2.41 -24.24 -3.83
CA ARG A 203 1.15 -24.90 -4.24
C ARG A 203 0.10 -24.86 -3.14
N GLY A 204 -1.12 -24.45 -3.50
CA GLY A 204 -2.26 -24.35 -2.57
C GLY A 204 -2.19 -23.16 -1.60
N VAL A 205 -1.11 -22.34 -1.59
CA VAL A 205 -0.94 -21.21 -0.65
C VAL A 205 -0.82 -19.88 -1.39
N GLY A 206 0.19 -19.73 -2.26
CA GLY A 206 0.44 -18.43 -2.89
C GLY A 206 1.80 -18.36 -3.58
N TYR A 207 2.42 -17.18 -3.50
CA TYR A 207 3.70 -16.89 -4.18
C TYR A 207 4.71 -16.26 -3.24
N SER A 208 5.98 -16.42 -3.56
CA SER A 208 7.09 -15.82 -2.82
C SER A 208 8.17 -15.35 -3.79
N VAL A 209 8.80 -14.21 -3.50
CA VAL A 209 10.04 -13.78 -4.16
C VAL A 209 11.19 -13.97 -3.20
N ARG A 210 12.14 -14.81 -3.59
CA ARG A 210 13.33 -15.12 -2.81
C ARG A 210 14.45 -15.66 -3.69
N GLU A 211 15.65 -15.58 -3.19
CA GLU A 211 16.78 -16.31 -3.73
C GLU A 211 16.69 -17.78 -3.30
N GLU A 212 16.87 -18.73 -4.22
CA GLU A 212 17.06 -20.13 -3.81
C GLU A 212 18.41 -20.25 -3.13
N GLU A 213 18.42 -20.79 -1.90
CA GLU A 213 19.65 -21.27 -1.31
C GLU A 213 20.20 -22.43 -2.16
N PRO A 214 21.51 -22.46 -2.38
CA PRO A 214 22.16 -23.49 -3.18
C PRO A 214 22.01 -24.90 -2.58
#